data_d233654d93372efc8a7ff1e369aff224
#
_entry.id   d233654d93372efc8a7ff1e369aff224
#
_cell.length_a   1.000
_cell.length_b   1.000
_cell.length_c   1.000
_cell.angle_alpha   90.00
_cell.angle_beta   90.00
_cell.angle_gamma   90.00
#
_symmetry.space_group_name_H-M   'P 1'
#
loop_
_entity.id
_entity.type
_entity.pdbx_description
1 polymer ?
#
loop_
_entity_poly.entity_id
_entity_poly.type
_entity_poly.pdbx_seq_one_letter_code
_entity_poly.pdbx_strand_id
1 'polypeptide(L)'
;MKNKTMTTAVLVVSLLCAAAFGKTKVACIGDSITYGLGLANREKESYPAQLQKMLDERFPGKYEVRNFGNSGRGIYLDSMRGSEKRGFRHMPEHKAALAWKPDIVISNLGINDNGEYIKEYTGGRKRGQFIDDYLALLEDYRRANRKVKPFIWTKLSPLAEDQRFYRSPEPFLMQADLEAVAQLCESFNWNSGHCSVDMQEPLREKMDEIFARDKIHPNAEGARIIAEATFNALMDPDNRSCCTCFPKVPPCPDYKRAHEYWLCAGQSNMQKGWGEFNASPAEKARVKGELERLAKCNIWFWDFNDGKWNKLTTQNALRKSAFGVSFAIRRAEATGKAIFMLYVAAGGAPTESFLSEQTMCAIGKDGKPLYPHLAAIATNRHRLDQNKDFPCKWVAREYPRRRANVEEAYWWPVSKMYDHGIKDIKESGIKVDGILWYQGESNATTCVAPDTPTNRYYQLETLRALVAELRGDRKIPFIMMGLPKMNRPWEPYRAVQKRVCEETGATFVDTFAAGLGDMNDVHPRDKAAFADLAARAASQKKL
;
A
#
# COMPACT_ATOMS: atom_id res chain seq x y z
N MET A 1 -14.78 -31.49 -42.87
CA MET A 1 -13.94 -30.30 -43.13
C MET A 1 -14.42 -29.00 -42.39
N LYS A 2 -15.16 -29.09 -41.28
CA LYS A 2 -15.68 -27.89 -40.55
C LYS A 2 -14.95 -27.55 -39.25
N ASN A 3 -14.00 -28.36 -38.76
CA ASN A 3 -13.36 -28.14 -37.46
C ASN A 3 -11.97 -27.47 -37.50
N LYS A 4 -11.35 -27.26 -38.69
CA LYS A 4 -10.03 -26.60 -38.78
C LYS A 4 -10.11 -25.07 -38.84
N THR A 5 -11.21 -24.50 -39.29
CA THR A 5 -11.37 -23.03 -39.43
C THR A 5 -11.68 -22.33 -38.11
N MET A 6 -12.30 -23.01 -37.13
CA MET A 6 -12.62 -22.43 -35.83
C MET A 6 -11.41 -22.30 -34.89
N THR A 7 -10.48 -23.27 -34.99
CA THR A 7 -9.27 -23.26 -34.13
C THR A 7 -8.30 -22.13 -34.51
N THR A 8 -8.20 -21.83 -35.81
CA THR A 8 -7.33 -20.75 -36.32
C THR A 8 -7.90 -19.37 -35.99
N ALA A 9 -9.23 -19.20 -36.03
CA ALA A 9 -9.87 -17.93 -35.67
C ALA A 9 -9.72 -17.59 -34.17
N VAL A 10 -9.81 -18.60 -33.29
CA VAL A 10 -9.62 -18.39 -31.83
C VAL A 10 -8.16 -18.06 -31.51
N LEU A 11 -7.19 -18.65 -32.20
CA LEU A 11 -5.77 -18.36 -32.01
C LEU A 11 -5.42 -16.95 -32.53
N VAL A 12 -6.00 -16.50 -33.62
CA VAL A 12 -5.76 -15.14 -34.17
C VAL A 12 -6.44 -14.07 -33.31
N VAL A 13 -7.61 -14.34 -32.75
CA VAL A 13 -8.29 -13.41 -31.83
C VAL A 13 -7.54 -13.31 -30.52
N SER A 14 -6.97 -14.41 -29.99
CA SER A 14 -6.14 -14.34 -28.77
C SER A 14 -4.80 -13.62 -28.99
N LEU A 15 -4.21 -13.73 -30.18
CA LEU A 15 -3.02 -12.96 -30.56
C LEU A 15 -3.32 -11.47 -30.81
N LEU A 16 -4.49 -11.13 -31.35
CA LEU A 16 -4.92 -9.75 -31.57
C LEU A 16 -5.34 -9.04 -30.26
N CYS A 17 -5.90 -9.76 -29.28
CA CYS A 17 -6.18 -9.21 -27.96
C CYS A 17 -4.90 -8.96 -27.14
N ALA A 18 -3.81 -9.70 -27.36
CA ALA A 18 -2.51 -9.44 -26.71
C ALA A 18 -1.81 -8.17 -27.23
N ALA A 19 -2.15 -7.71 -28.43
CA ALA A 19 -1.56 -6.50 -29.03
C ALA A 19 -2.23 -5.19 -28.59
N ALA A 20 -3.33 -5.23 -27.85
CA ALA A 20 -4.11 -4.03 -27.46
C ALA A 20 -3.68 -3.44 -26.10
N PHE A 21 -2.89 -4.16 -25.29
CA PHE A 21 -2.35 -3.63 -24.03
C PHE A 21 -0.87 -3.33 -24.21
N GLY A 22 -0.49 -2.04 -24.06
CA GLY A 22 0.90 -1.63 -24.12
C GLY A 22 1.75 -2.41 -23.10
N LYS A 23 3.04 -2.66 -23.44
CA LYS A 23 3.97 -3.35 -22.53
C LYS A 23 4.15 -2.57 -21.25
N THR A 24 4.26 -3.27 -20.12
CA THR A 24 4.69 -2.67 -18.85
C THR A 24 6.17 -2.28 -18.95
N LYS A 25 6.45 -1.01 -18.78
CA LYS A 25 7.78 -0.41 -18.94
C LYS A 25 8.54 -0.46 -17.62
N VAL A 26 9.69 -1.13 -17.59
CA VAL A 26 10.55 -1.28 -16.42
C VAL A 26 11.86 -0.52 -16.65
N ALA A 27 12.06 0.60 -15.96
CA ALA A 27 13.30 1.36 -16.00
C ALA A 27 14.24 0.88 -14.88
N CYS A 28 15.38 0.31 -15.22
CA CYS A 28 16.46 0.04 -14.28
C CYS A 28 17.38 1.27 -14.27
N ILE A 29 17.26 2.07 -13.22
CA ILE A 29 18.13 3.24 -12.98
C ILE A 29 19.20 2.88 -11.97
N GLY A 30 20.37 3.46 -12.09
CA GLY A 30 21.44 3.13 -11.15
C GLY A 30 22.83 3.57 -11.62
N ASP A 31 23.81 2.97 -10.99
CA ASP A 31 25.22 3.23 -11.18
C ASP A 31 25.90 2.23 -12.14
N SER A 32 27.18 1.93 -11.88
CA SER A 32 27.99 1.00 -12.67
C SER A 32 27.47 -0.44 -12.67
N ILE A 33 26.80 -0.89 -11.62
CA ILE A 33 26.22 -2.24 -11.53
C ILE A 33 25.03 -2.33 -12.49
N THR A 34 24.13 -1.34 -12.48
CA THR A 34 23.02 -1.28 -13.45
C THR A 34 23.57 -1.10 -14.87
N TYR A 35 24.56 -0.23 -15.06
CA TYR A 35 25.21 -0.06 -16.35
C TYR A 35 25.76 -1.37 -16.91
N GLY A 36 26.29 -2.25 -16.05
CA GLY A 36 26.95 -3.51 -16.44
C GLY A 36 28.44 -3.30 -16.72
N LEU A 37 29.13 -2.50 -15.89
CA LEU A 37 30.55 -2.23 -16.01
C LEU A 37 31.35 -3.53 -15.82
N GLY A 38 32.29 -3.79 -16.74
CA GLY A 38 33.14 -4.97 -16.70
C GLY A 38 32.58 -6.22 -17.39
N LEU A 39 31.32 -6.20 -17.83
CA LEU A 39 30.73 -7.31 -18.59
C LEU A 39 31.22 -7.30 -20.04
N ALA A 40 31.45 -8.50 -20.59
CA ALA A 40 31.92 -8.66 -21.97
C ALA A 40 30.85 -8.25 -22.99
N ASN A 41 29.59 -8.57 -22.71
CA ASN A 41 28.45 -8.20 -23.54
C ASN A 41 27.33 -7.61 -22.68
N ARG A 42 27.44 -6.32 -22.37
CA ARG A 42 26.49 -5.60 -21.53
C ARG A 42 25.03 -5.73 -21.98
N GLU A 43 24.79 -5.74 -23.29
CA GLU A 43 23.45 -5.80 -23.89
C GLU A 43 22.73 -7.15 -23.61
N LYS A 44 23.50 -8.20 -23.25
CA LYS A 44 22.97 -9.52 -22.93
C LYS A 44 23.19 -9.93 -21.48
N GLU A 45 24.26 -9.46 -20.86
CA GLU A 45 24.76 -9.96 -19.58
C GLU A 45 24.43 -9.05 -18.39
N SER A 46 24.12 -7.76 -18.63
CA SER A 46 23.71 -6.88 -17.53
C SER A 46 22.42 -7.38 -16.87
N TYR A 47 22.24 -7.11 -15.56
CA TYR A 47 21.05 -7.59 -14.86
C TYR A 47 19.74 -7.09 -15.50
N PRO A 48 19.62 -5.86 -16.04
CA PRO A 48 18.41 -5.45 -16.75
C PRO A 48 18.13 -6.29 -18.00
N ALA A 49 19.17 -6.68 -18.75
CA ALA A 49 19.00 -7.53 -19.92
C ALA A 49 18.57 -8.95 -19.56
N GLN A 50 19.16 -9.49 -18.49
CA GLN A 50 18.79 -10.82 -17.98
C GLN A 50 17.39 -10.82 -17.34
N LEU A 51 17.01 -9.73 -16.66
CA LEU A 51 15.65 -9.53 -16.16
C LEU A 51 14.62 -9.51 -17.30
N GLN A 52 14.93 -8.82 -18.42
CA GLN A 52 14.07 -8.85 -19.60
C GLN A 52 13.86 -10.29 -20.10
N LYS A 53 14.95 -11.06 -20.18
CA LYS A 53 14.88 -12.47 -20.61
C LYS A 53 13.96 -13.29 -19.67
N MET A 54 14.12 -13.19 -18.36
CA MET A 54 13.29 -13.90 -17.37
C MET A 54 11.81 -13.49 -17.46
N LEU A 55 11.54 -12.20 -17.68
CA LEU A 55 10.19 -11.69 -17.86
C LEU A 55 9.57 -12.18 -19.17
N ASP A 56 10.33 -12.25 -20.25
CA ASP A 56 9.85 -12.76 -21.54
C ASP A 56 9.58 -14.27 -21.51
N GLU A 57 10.40 -15.04 -20.81
CA GLU A 57 10.18 -16.48 -20.60
C GLU A 57 8.90 -16.74 -19.81
N ARG A 58 8.60 -15.92 -18.80
CA ARG A 58 7.42 -16.11 -17.94
C ARG A 58 6.17 -15.42 -18.47
N PHE A 59 6.33 -14.27 -19.13
CA PHE A 59 5.25 -13.41 -19.63
C PHE A 59 5.57 -12.86 -21.02
N PRO A 60 5.53 -13.67 -22.08
CA PRO A 60 5.96 -13.27 -23.40
C PRO A 60 5.33 -11.96 -23.88
N GLY A 61 6.18 -10.97 -24.18
CA GLY A 61 5.79 -9.69 -24.76
C GLY A 61 5.07 -8.71 -23.84
N LYS A 62 4.93 -9.01 -22.53
CA LYS A 62 4.20 -8.13 -21.58
C LYS A 62 5.06 -7.04 -20.97
N TYR A 63 6.36 -7.21 -20.95
CA TYR A 63 7.29 -6.27 -20.31
C TYR A 63 8.30 -5.71 -21.31
N GLU A 64 8.76 -4.50 -21.06
CA GLU A 64 9.90 -3.89 -21.75
C GLU A 64 10.84 -3.32 -20.67
N VAL A 65 12.02 -3.92 -20.51
CA VAL A 65 13.05 -3.48 -19.57
C VAL A 65 14.08 -2.64 -20.28
N ARG A 66 14.40 -1.46 -19.75
CA ARG A 66 15.49 -0.62 -20.24
C ARG A 66 16.51 -0.31 -19.17
N ASN A 67 17.77 -0.35 -19.58
CA ASN A 67 18.92 -0.02 -18.77
C ASN A 67 19.23 1.47 -18.85
N PHE A 68 19.06 2.20 -17.76
CA PHE A 68 19.41 3.60 -17.58
C PHE A 68 20.53 3.77 -16.52
N GLY A 69 21.40 2.78 -16.36
CA GLY A 69 22.56 2.86 -15.49
C GLY A 69 23.62 3.83 -16.01
N ASN A 70 24.26 4.58 -15.11
CA ASN A 70 25.41 5.44 -15.40
C ASN A 70 26.48 5.29 -14.32
N SER A 71 27.67 4.87 -14.72
CA SER A 71 28.76 4.50 -13.80
C SER A 71 29.20 5.65 -12.89
N GLY A 72 29.41 5.34 -11.60
CA GLY A 72 29.93 6.30 -10.62
C GLY A 72 28.90 7.31 -10.12
N ARG A 73 27.62 7.11 -10.42
CA ARG A 73 26.54 8.05 -10.01
C ARG A 73 25.97 7.68 -8.65
N GLY A 74 25.50 8.70 -7.96
CA GLY A 74 24.91 8.61 -6.64
C GLY A 74 23.63 9.43 -6.50
N ILE A 75 23.17 9.55 -5.29
CA ILE A 75 21.92 10.22 -4.91
C ILE A 75 22.14 11.71 -4.67
N TYR A 76 23.19 12.10 -3.93
CA TYR A 76 23.41 13.51 -3.58
C TYR A 76 23.54 14.41 -4.80
N LEU A 77 22.64 15.37 -4.92
CA LEU A 77 22.58 16.30 -6.04
C LEU A 77 23.81 17.21 -6.14
N ASP A 78 24.36 17.62 -5.02
CA ASP A 78 25.50 18.53 -4.92
C ASP A 78 26.85 17.80 -4.81
N SER A 79 26.86 16.45 -4.89
CA SER A 79 28.09 15.66 -4.89
C SER A 79 28.89 15.93 -6.17
N MET A 80 30.19 16.15 -5.99
CA MET A 80 31.13 16.48 -7.07
C MET A 80 32.31 15.53 -7.11
N ARG A 81 32.84 15.27 -8.31
CA ARG A 81 34.14 14.65 -8.54
C ARG A 81 34.97 15.57 -9.44
N GLY A 82 35.83 16.36 -8.83
CA GLY A 82 36.42 17.51 -9.55
C GLY A 82 35.33 18.50 -9.93
N SER A 83 35.21 18.84 -11.20
CA SER A 83 34.16 19.71 -11.74
C SER A 83 32.88 18.98 -12.15
N GLU A 84 32.86 17.65 -12.09
CA GLU A 84 31.73 16.84 -12.56
C GLU A 84 30.70 16.61 -11.45
N LYS A 85 29.42 16.90 -11.75
CA LYS A 85 28.29 16.55 -10.88
C LYS A 85 28.07 15.05 -10.89
N ARG A 86 27.92 14.44 -9.70
CA ARG A 86 27.74 12.98 -9.55
C ARG A 86 26.29 12.56 -9.34
N GLY A 87 25.43 13.45 -8.92
CA GLY A 87 24.01 13.12 -8.69
C GLY A 87 23.34 12.60 -9.95
N PHE A 88 22.70 11.43 -9.87
CA PHE A 88 22.04 10.78 -11.01
C PHE A 88 20.99 11.67 -11.68
N ARG A 89 20.30 12.52 -10.91
CA ARG A 89 19.31 13.48 -11.44
C ARG A 89 19.86 14.47 -12.47
N HIS A 90 21.19 14.66 -12.54
CA HIS A 90 21.82 15.52 -13.54
C HIS A 90 22.13 14.79 -14.85
N MET A 91 22.01 13.46 -14.88
CA MET A 91 22.46 12.64 -15.99
C MET A 91 21.48 12.59 -17.16
N PRO A 92 21.98 12.42 -18.40
CA PRO A 92 21.15 12.20 -19.58
C PRO A 92 20.24 10.98 -19.44
N GLU A 93 20.70 9.91 -18.78
CA GLU A 93 19.96 8.67 -18.53
C GLU A 93 18.71 8.93 -17.67
N HIS A 94 18.82 9.80 -16.67
CA HIS A 94 17.65 10.22 -15.88
C HIS A 94 16.61 10.91 -16.77
N LYS A 95 17.04 11.87 -17.59
CA LYS A 95 16.14 12.58 -18.52
C LYS A 95 15.50 11.63 -19.53
N ALA A 96 16.27 10.68 -20.05
CA ALA A 96 15.77 9.67 -20.99
C ALA A 96 14.75 8.73 -20.33
N ALA A 97 15.01 8.28 -19.10
CA ALA A 97 14.10 7.46 -18.34
C ALA A 97 12.78 8.19 -18.03
N LEU A 98 12.82 9.46 -17.65
CA LEU A 98 11.62 10.28 -17.43
C LEU A 98 10.80 10.45 -18.73
N ALA A 99 11.45 10.73 -19.85
CA ALA A 99 10.79 10.88 -21.14
C ALA A 99 10.11 9.59 -21.61
N TRP A 100 10.67 8.44 -21.21
CA TRP A 100 10.11 7.13 -21.53
C TRP A 100 8.87 6.78 -20.69
N LYS A 101 8.64 7.48 -19.55
CA LYS A 101 7.48 7.30 -18.63
C LYS A 101 7.33 5.85 -18.21
N PRO A 102 8.24 5.30 -17.41
CA PRO A 102 8.17 3.90 -16.97
C PRO A 102 6.98 3.66 -16.03
N ASP A 103 6.48 2.43 -16.02
CA ASP A 103 5.48 1.95 -15.07
C ASP A 103 6.14 1.42 -13.78
N ILE A 104 7.38 0.94 -13.90
CA ILE A 104 8.19 0.44 -12.80
C ILE A 104 9.57 1.08 -12.89
N VAL A 105 10.09 1.54 -11.76
CA VAL A 105 11.47 2.02 -11.62
C VAL A 105 12.20 1.16 -10.60
N ILE A 106 13.28 0.51 -11.02
CA ILE A 106 14.19 -0.25 -10.14
C ILE A 106 15.43 0.59 -9.94
N SER A 107 15.77 0.90 -8.69
CA SER A 107 16.90 1.76 -8.34
C SER A 107 17.90 1.05 -7.43
N ASN A 108 19.17 1.00 -7.86
CA ASN A 108 20.29 0.49 -7.06
C ASN A 108 21.26 1.59 -6.60
N LEU A 109 20.86 2.86 -6.65
CA LEU A 109 21.70 3.97 -6.24
C LEU A 109 21.99 3.97 -4.73
N GLY A 110 23.17 4.46 -4.36
CA GLY A 110 23.61 4.57 -2.96
C GLY A 110 25.07 4.20 -2.75
N ILE A 111 25.57 3.18 -3.43
CA ILE A 111 26.94 2.66 -3.21
C ILE A 111 28.03 3.72 -3.45
N ASN A 112 27.82 4.62 -4.37
CA ASN A 112 28.76 5.71 -4.69
C ASN A 112 28.63 6.93 -3.75
N ASP A 113 27.67 6.94 -2.86
CA ASP A 113 27.37 8.06 -1.97
C ASP A 113 28.13 7.98 -0.64
N ASN A 114 28.82 6.90 -0.36
CA ASN A 114 29.41 6.60 0.96
C ASN A 114 30.23 7.76 1.56
N GLY A 115 31.13 8.35 0.80
CA GLY A 115 31.96 9.47 1.30
C GLY A 115 31.12 10.72 1.68
N GLU A 116 30.08 11.02 0.94
CA GLU A 116 29.17 12.13 1.23
C GLU A 116 28.21 11.79 2.35
N TYR A 117 27.83 10.52 2.47
CA TYR A 117 27.01 10.00 3.54
C TYR A 117 27.72 10.07 4.90
N ILE A 118 29.03 9.76 4.93
CA ILE A 118 29.88 9.97 6.12
C ILE A 118 29.86 11.45 6.54
N LYS A 119 30.00 12.38 5.60
CA LYS A 119 29.92 13.83 5.90
C LYS A 119 28.57 14.22 6.50
N GLU A 120 27.48 13.65 6.04
CA GLU A 120 26.16 13.87 6.62
C GLU A 120 26.10 13.43 8.08
N TYR A 121 26.70 12.28 8.40
CA TYR A 121 26.76 11.75 9.76
C TYR A 121 27.69 12.55 10.68
N THR A 122 28.79 13.05 10.16
CA THR A 122 29.79 13.80 10.93
C THR A 122 29.52 15.32 11.01
N GLY A 123 28.40 15.77 10.47
CA GLY A 123 27.99 17.17 10.53
C GLY A 123 28.52 18.05 9.40
N GLY A 124 29.23 17.47 8.41
CA GLY A 124 29.70 18.17 7.21
C GLY A 124 28.62 18.36 6.13
N ARG A 125 27.44 17.81 6.35
CA ARG A 125 26.24 17.92 5.50
C ARG A 125 24.98 18.06 6.33
N LYS A 126 23.89 18.55 5.69
CA LYS A 126 22.55 18.55 6.29
C LYS A 126 22.11 17.12 6.55
N ARG A 127 21.72 16.83 7.78
CA ARG A 127 21.21 15.53 8.17
C ARG A 127 19.87 15.22 7.50
N GLY A 128 19.71 13.99 6.95
CA GLY A 128 18.53 13.56 6.18
C GLY A 128 18.57 13.98 4.70
N GLN A 129 19.66 14.59 4.23
CA GLN A 129 19.77 15.01 2.83
C GLN A 129 19.77 13.83 1.86
N PHE A 130 20.36 12.68 2.24
CA PHE A 130 20.33 11.46 1.45
C PHE A 130 18.89 11.01 1.14
N ILE A 131 18.06 10.95 2.18
CA ILE A 131 16.65 10.59 2.04
C ILE A 131 15.90 11.65 1.21
N ASP A 132 16.10 12.94 1.50
CA ASP A 132 15.45 14.04 0.80
C ASP A 132 15.78 13.99 -0.73
N ASP A 133 17.04 13.81 -1.08
CA ASP A 133 17.50 13.75 -2.49
C ASP A 133 17.00 12.48 -3.20
N TYR A 134 16.93 11.35 -2.48
CA TYR A 134 16.40 10.09 -3.04
C TYR A 134 14.91 10.21 -3.33
N LEU A 135 14.14 10.71 -2.37
CA LEU A 135 12.71 10.93 -2.57
C LEU A 135 12.43 11.93 -3.70
N ALA A 136 13.26 12.98 -3.81
CA ALA A 136 13.13 13.94 -4.90
C ALA A 136 13.43 13.29 -6.27
N LEU A 137 14.38 12.36 -6.35
CA LEU A 137 14.64 11.57 -7.56
C LEU A 137 13.40 10.74 -7.95
N LEU A 138 12.83 10.02 -6.99
CA LEU A 138 11.68 9.17 -7.25
C LEU A 138 10.43 9.99 -7.60
N GLU A 139 10.26 11.16 -6.97
CA GLU A 139 9.15 12.08 -7.27
C GLU A 139 9.19 12.60 -8.73
N ASP A 140 10.37 12.75 -9.33
CA ASP A 140 10.46 13.09 -10.75
C ASP A 140 9.80 12.01 -11.63
N TYR A 141 9.98 10.72 -11.30
CA TYR A 141 9.30 9.62 -12.00
C TYR A 141 7.79 9.62 -11.75
N ARG A 142 7.36 9.91 -10.53
CA ARG A 142 5.94 10.01 -10.20
C ARG A 142 5.26 11.15 -10.93
N ARG A 143 5.95 12.28 -11.15
CA ARG A 143 5.44 13.38 -11.98
C ARG A 143 5.33 12.99 -13.45
N ALA A 144 6.27 12.19 -13.96
CA ALA A 144 6.25 11.70 -15.34
C ALA A 144 5.17 10.64 -15.57
N ASN A 145 4.94 9.75 -14.59
CA ASN A 145 3.90 8.74 -14.59
C ASN A 145 3.36 8.56 -13.16
N ARG A 146 2.16 9.05 -12.88
CA ARG A 146 1.53 8.97 -11.55
C ARG A 146 1.29 7.54 -11.04
N LYS A 147 1.35 6.55 -11.93
CA LYS A 147 1.18 5.12 -11.61
C LYS A 147 2.52 4.39 -11.44
N VAL A 148 3.63 5.08 -11.53
CA VAL A 148 4.96 4.48 -11.42
C VAL A 148 5.14 3.78 -10.07
N LYS A 149 5.81 2.63 -10.12
CA LYS A 149 6.12 1.80 -8.95
C LYS A 149 7.63 1.75 -8.75
N PRO A 150 8.17 2.33 -7.68
CA PRO A 150 9.58 2.23 -7.37
C PRO A 150 9.91 0.93 -6.64
N PHE A 151 11.05 0.33 -6.98
CA PHE A 151 11.70 -0.75 -6.25
C PHE A 151 13.12 -0.30 -5.92
N ILE A 152 13.49 -0.37 -4.66
CA ILE A 152 14.77 0.14 -4.16
C ILE A 152 15.58 -1.01 -3.61
N TRP A 153 16.84 -1.08 -3.97
CA TRP A 153 17.77 -1.98 -3.32
C TRP A 153 18.07 -1.46 -1.91
N THR A 154 17.41 -2.03 -0.94
CA THR A 154 17.56 -1.62 0.46
C THR A 154 18.81 -2.20 1.09
N LYS A 155 19.23 -3.38 0.64
CA LYS A 155 20.49 -3.97 1.01
C LYS A 155 21.43 -3.95 -0.19
N LEU A 156 22.47 -3.18 -0.10
CA LEU A 156 23.52 -3.09 -1.12
C LEU A 156 24.37 -4.37 -1.16
N SER A 157 25.17 -4.52 -2.19
CA SER A 157 26.01 -5.69 -2.39
C SER A 157 26.86 -6.02 -1.16
N PRO A 158 27.00 -7.32 -0.74
CA PRO A 158 27.78 -7.73 0.43
C PRO A 158 29.27 -7.40 0.35
N LEU A 159 29.81 -7.16 -0.84
CA LEU A 159 31.20 -6.71 -1.02
C LEU A 159 31.51 -5.40 -0.35
N ALA A 160 30.49 -4.67 -0.12
CA ALA A 160 30.58 -3.47 0.63
C ALA A 160 31.17 -3.67 2.04
N GLU A 161 31.02 -4.83 2.63
CA GLU A 161 31.54 -5.14 3.98
C GLU A 161 33.06 -5.31 4.03
N ASP A 162 33.71 -5.79 2.96
CA ASP A 162 35.15 -6.14 2.91
C ASP A 162 36.04 -5.01 2.38
N GLN A 163 35.49 -4.00 1.74
CA GLN A 163 36.23 -2.90 1.14
C GLN A 163 36.55 -1.79 2.15
N ARG A 164 37.61 -1.01 1.89
CA ARG A 164 37.99 0.18 2.67
C ARG A 164 36.84 1.17 2.89
N PHE A 165 35.82 1.12 2.05
CA PHE A 165 34.61 1.94 2.13
C PHE A 165 33.69 1.56 3.30
N TYR A 166 33.82 0.36 3.87
CA TYR A 166 32.89 -0.22 4.84
C TYR A 166 33.54 -0.63 6.17
N ARG A 167 34.71 -0.10 6.47
CA ARG A 167 35.34 -0.29 7.80
C ARG A 167 34.69 0.52 8.91
N SER A 168 33.62 1.19 8.63
CA SER A 168 32.91 2.05 9.55
C SER A 168 31.46 1.61 9.71
N PRO A 169 30.74 2.00 10.77
CA PRO A 169 29.32 1.64 10.98
C PRO A 169 28.33 2.25 9.97
N GLU A 170 28.80 3.13 9.08
CA GLU A 170 27.96 3.88 8.14
C GLU A 170 27.19 3.03 7.12
N PRO A 171 27.67 1.87 6.63
CA PRO A 171 26.90 1.03 5.72
C PRO A 171 25.57 0.56 6.29
N PHE A 172 25.55 0.19 7.57
CA PHE A 172 24.31 -0.19 8.25
C PHE A 172 23.35 0.99 8.38
N LEU A 173 23.88 2.20 8.56
CA LEU A 173 23.11 3.41 8.65
C LEU A 173 22.52 3.79 7.28
N MET A 174 23.30 3.67 6.20
CA MET A 174 22.81 3.89 4.83
C MET A 174 21.75 2.85 4.45
N GLN A 175 21.92 1.59 4.83
CA GLN A 175 20.89 0.58 4.66
C GLN A 175 19.59 0.96 5.36
N ALA A 176 19.66 1.45 6.60
CA ALA A 176 18.48 1.91 7.34
C ALA A 176 17.79 3.09 6.63
N ASP A 177 18.56 4.00 6.04
CA ASP A 177 18.00 5.12 5.27
C ASP A 177 17.40 4.65 3.93
N LEU A 178 17.98 3.67 3.25
CA LEU A 178 17.40 3.03 2.06
C LEU A 178 16.10 2.29 2.39
N GLU A 179 16.06 1.56 3.51
CA GLU A 179 14.84 0.93 4.02
C GLU A 179 13.79 1.99 4.37
N ALA A 180 14.21 3.12 4.96
CA ALA A 180 13.31 4.24 5.23
C ALA A 180 12.75 4.83 3.93
N VAL A 181 13.57 5.02 2.88
CA VAL A 181 13.09 5.47 1.56
C VAL A 181 12.07 4.49 0.99
N ALA A 182 12.33 3.18 1.04
CA ALA A 182 11.38 2.17 0.57
C ALA A 182 10.05 2.21 1.35
N GLN A 183 10.11 2.30 2.69
CA GLN A 183 8.93 2.45 3.54
C GLN A 183 8.17 3.76 3.26
N LEU A 184 8.90 4.82 2.97
CA LEU A 184 8.31 6.10 2.61
C LEU A 184 7.60 6.03 1.25
N CYS A 185 8.13 5.29 0.28
CA CYS A 185 7.43 5.01 -0.98
C CYS A 185 6.13 4.24 -0.75
N GLU A 186 6.12 3.24 0.13
CA GLU A 186 4.88 2.59 0.57
C GLU A 186 3.91 3.60 1.17
N SER A 187 4.42 4.47 2.03
CA SER A 187 3.67 5.50 2.73
C SER A 187 3.06 6.54 1.80
N PHE A 188 3.69 6.89 0.69
CA PHE A 188 3.18 7.88 -0.28
C PHE A 188 2.17 7.33 -1.29
N ASN A 189 1.67 6.12 -1.12
CA ASN A 189 0.76 5.50 -2.09
C ASN A 189 1.33 5.45 -3.52
N TRP A 190 2.60 5.13 -3.63
CA TRP A 190 3.21 4.94 -4.93
C TRP A 190 2.78 3.61 -5.57
N ASN A 191 1.60 3.11 -5.23
CA ASN A 191 1.09 1.80 -5.64
C ASN A 191 2.08 0.66 -5.37
N SER A 192 2.83 0.76 -4.30
CA SER A 192 3.86 -0.20 -3.97
C SER A 192 3.51 -0.94 -2.67
N GLY A 193 3.60 -2.25 -2.67
CA GLY A 193 3.84 -3.04 -1.50
C GLY A 193 5.27 -2.80 -1.01
N HIS A 194 5.96 -3.78 -0.49
CA HIS A 194 7.37 -3.62 -0.13
C HIS A 194 8.20 -3.23 -1.36
N CYS A 195 8.68 -1.99 -1.39
CA CYS A 195 9.54 -1.47 -2.45
C CYS A 195 11.00 -1.91 -2.30
N SER A 196 11.29 -2.92 -1.48
CA SER A 196 12.65 -3.33 -1.18
C SER A 196 13.10 -4.53 -2.01
N VAL A 197 14.37 -4.51 -2.43
CA VAL A 197 15.05 -5.64 -3.04
C VAL A 197 16.29 -5.93 -2.21
N ASP A 198 16.39 -7.16 -1.69
CA ASP A 198 17.57 -7.62 -0.95
C ASP A 198 18.59 -8.17 -1.94
N MET A 199 19.76 -7.54 -2.00
CA MET A 199 20.88 -8.00 -2.84
C MET A 199 22.00 -8.67 -2.04
N GLN A 200 21.96 -8.67 -0.73
CA GLN A 200 23.02 -9.29 0.08
C GLN A 200 22.87 -10.81 0.13
N GLU A 201 21.70 -11.28 0.50
CA GLU A 201 21.48 -12.71 0.72
C GLU A 201 21.75 -13.56 -0.53
N PRO A 202 21.20 -13.22 -1.71
CA PRO A 202 21.44 -14.01 -2.92
C PRO A 202 22.90 -14.06 -3.39
N LEU A 203 23.69 -13.03 -3.05
CA LEU A 203 25.08 -12.92 -3.50
C LEU A 203 26.09 -13.50 -2.50
N ARG A 204 25.71 -13.64 -1.22
CA ARG A 204 26.62 -13.96 -0.11
C ARG A 204 27.34 -15.30 -0.26
N GLU A 205 26.64 -16.33 -0.74
CA GLU A 205 27.20 -17.69 -0.80
C GLU A 205 28.24 -17.90 -1.92
N LYS A 206 28.30 -17.01 -2.92
CA LYS A 206 29.12 -17.16 -4.12
C LYS A 206 30.05 -15.98 -4.40
N MET A 207 30.35 -15.17 -3.39
CA MET A 207 31.05 -13.89 -3.55
C MET A 207 32.38 -13.97 -4.31
N ASP A 208 33.16 -15.03 -4.10
CA ASP A 208 34.47 -15.17 -4.75
C ASP A 208 34.37 -15.56 -6.23
N GLU A 209 33.23 -16.12 -6.66
CA GLU A 209 33.00 -16.63 -8.01
C GLU A 209 32.31 -15.62 -8.93
N ILE A 210 31.49 -14.73 -8.37
CA ILE A 210 30.52 -13.92 -9.12
C ILE A 210 30.95 -12.46 -9.32
N PHE A 211 32.08 -12.06 -8.77
CA PHE A 211 32.58 -10.69 -8.91
C PHE A 211 33.84 -10.61 -9.74
N ALA A 212 34.01 -9.46 -10.43
CA ALA A 212 35.26 -9.11 -11.08
C ALA A 212 36.41 -8.92 -10.07
N ARG A 213 37.63 -8.76 -10.56
CA ARG A 213 38.84 -8.58 -9.71
C ARG A 213 38.75 -7.42 -8.72
N ASP A 214 37.92 -6.41 -9.04
CA ASP A 214 37.72 -5.25 -8.18
C ASP A 214 36.78 -5.52 -7.00
N LYS A 215 36.17 -6.70 -6.96
CA LYS A 215 35.23 -7.14 -5.92
C LYS A 215 34.03 -6.20 -5.71
N ILE A 216 33.69 -5.41 -6.71
CA ILE A 216 32.55 -4.46 -6.71
C ILE A 216 31.58 -4.79 -7.83
N HIS A 217 32.10 -5.04 -9.03
CA HIS A 217 31.28 -5.24 -10.21
C HIS A 217 31.02 -6.72 -10.44
N PRO A 218 29.75 -7.12 -10.58
CA PRO A 218 29.39 -8.51 -10.84
C PRO A 218 29.84 -8.93 -12.25
N ASN A 219 30.27 -10.19 -12.40
CA ASN A 219 30.39 -10.83 -13.70
C ASN A 219 28.99 -11.24 -14.23
N ALA A 220 28.92 -11.92 -15.37
CA ALA A 220 27.65 -12.30 -15.99
C ALA A 220 26.77 -13.17 -15.09
N GLU A 221 27.37 -14.09 -14.29
CA GLU A 221 26.63 -14.92 -13.33
C GLU A 221 26.14 -14.10 -12.14
N GLY A 222 26.97 -13.20 -11.60
CA GLY A 222 26.54 -12.27 -10.55
C GLY A 222 25.40 -11.37 -11.01
N ALA A 223 25.47 -10.88 -12.25
CA ALA A 223 24.38 -10.10 -12.87
C ALA A 223 23.09 -10.94 -13.04
N ARG A 224 23.23 -12.27 -13.31
CA ARG A 224 22.09 -13.19 -13.39
C ARG A 224 21.41 -13.36 -12.03
N ILE A 225 22.18 -13.53 -10.96
CA ILE A 225 21.66 -13.66 -9.59
C ILE A 225 20.94 -12.36 -9.19
N ILE A 226 21.49 -11.21 -9.53
CA ILE A 226 20.85 -9.91 -9.31
C ILE A 226 19.53 -9.80 -10.07
N ALA A 227 19.50 -10.25 -11.34
CA ALA A 227 18.27 -10.26 -12.14
C ALA A 227 17.21 -11.18 -11.52
N GLU A 228 17.60 -12.36 -11.03
CA GLU A 228 16.72 -13.33 -10.37
C GLU A 228 16.14 -12.77 -9.06
N ALA A 229 16.97 -12.19 -8.21
CA ALA A 229 16.50 -11.53 -6.98
C ALA A 229 15.53 -10.38 -7.29
N THR A 230 15.83 -9.58 -8.31
CA THR A 230 14.96 -8.51 -8.79
C THR A 230 13.65 -9.07 -9.37
N PHE A 231 13.72 -10.13 -10.17
CA PHE A 231 12.55 -10.82 -10.71
C PHE A 231 11.66 -11.36 -9.57
N ASN A 232 12.26 -12.01 -8.57
CA ASN A 232 11.53 -12.53 -7.43
C ASN A 232 10.84 -11.42 -6.62
N ALA A 233 11.55 -10.30 -6.37
CA ALA A 233 10.97 -9.14 -5.72
C ALA A 233 9.80 -8.52 -6.52
N LEU A 234 9.93 -8.50 -7.86
CA LEU A 234 8.85 -8.07 -8.75
C LEU A 234 7.66 -9.04 -8.75
N MET A 235 7.89 -10.33 -8.55
CA MET A 235 6.87 -11.39 -8.59
C MET A 235 6.33 -11.77 -7.22
N ASP A 236 6.91 -11.26 -6.16
CA ASP A 236 6.45 -11.52 -4.79
C ASP A 236 5.01 -11.02 -4.61
N PRO A 237 4.05 -11.91 -4.30
CA PRO A 237 2.67 -11.51 -4.08
C PRO A 237 2.47 -10.63 -2.84
N ASP A 238 3.39 -10.68 -1.88
CA ASP A 238 3.41 -9.76 -0.74
C ASP A 238 3.96 -8.38 -1.15
N ASN A 239 4.75 -8.34 -2.22
CA ASN A 239 5.20 -7.17 -2.94
C ASN A 239 4.14 -6.72 -3.97
N ARG A 240 2.95 -6.42 -3.52
CA ARG A 240 1.70 -6.21 -4.31
C ARG A 240 1.76 -5.15 -5.39
N SER A 241 2.86 -4.46 -5.49
CA SER A 241 3.06 -3.37 -6.42
C SER A 241 3.27 -3.81 -7.86
N CYS A 242 3.66 -5.06 -8.10
CA CYS A 242 4.13 -5.50 -9.42
C CYS A 242 3.09 -6.18 -10.29
N CYS A 243 2.03 -6.69 -9.74
CA CYS A 243 1.17 -7.59 -10.49
C CYS A 243 -0.09 -6.95 -11.04
N THR A 244 0.04 -6.35 -12.22
CA THR A 244 -1.07 -6.27 -13.19
C THR A 244 -1.45 -7.63 -13.77
N CYS A 245 -0.72 -8.72 -13.44
CA CYS A 245 -0.86 -10.05 -14.02
C CYS A 245 -1.62 -11.05 -13.14
N PHE A 246 -1.79 -10.76 -11.84
CA PHE A 246 -2.63 -11.59 -10.97
C PHE A 246 -4.00 -10.96 -10.82
N PRO A 247 -5.08 -11.74 -10.89
CA PRO A 247 -6.39 -11.23 -10.51
C PRO A 247 -6.28 -10.76 -9.06
N LYS A 248 -6.41 -9.46 -8.83
CA LYS A 248 -6.18 -8.79 -7.54
C LYS A 248 -7.12 -9.28 -6.45
N VAL A 249 -8.30 -9.73 -6.82
CA VAL A 249 -9.21 -10.49 -5.97
C VAL A 249 -9.65 -11.71 -6.79
N PRO A 250 -9.06 -12.89 -6.56
CA PRO A 250 -9.44 -14.10 -7.30
C PRO A 250 -10.88 -14.48 -7.00
N PRO A 251 -11.55 -15.20 -7.91
CA PRO A 251 -12.88 -15.73 -7.66
C PRO A 251 -12.91 -16.57 -6.39
N CYS A 252 -13.93 -16.37 -5.54
CA CYS A 252 -14.09 -17.21 -4.37
C CYS A 252 -14.38 -18.66 -4.77
N PRO A 253 -13.72 -19.65 -4.17
CA PRO A 253 -13.91 -21.07 -4.51
C PRO A 253 -15.36 -21.56 -4.39
N ASP A 254 -16.19 -20.92 -3.56
CA ASP A 254 -17.57 -21.32 -3.25
C ASP A 254 -18.64 -20.38 -3.85
N TYR A 255 -18.29 -19.60 -4.88
CA TYR A 255 -19.15 -18.55 -5.47
C TYR A 255 -20.47 -19.07 -6.09
N LYS A 256 -20.58 -20.40 -6.35
CA LYS A 256 -21.78 -21.01 -6.93
C LYS A 256 -22.95 -21.13 -5.94
N ARG A 257 -22.70 -21.02 -4.65
CA ARG A 257 -23.74 -21.05 -3.63
C ARG A 257 -24.42 -19.69 -3.50
N ALA A 258 -25.65 -19.66 -3.00
CA ALA A 258 -26.29 -18.42 -2.62
C ALA A 258 -25.42 -17.68 -1.59
N HIS A 259 -25.05 -16.43 -1.89
CA HIS A 259 -24.02 -15.73 -1.15
C HIS A 259 -24.27 -14.22 -1.06
N GLU A 260 -23.53 -13.59 -0.17
CA GLU A 260 -23.41 -12.12 -0.06
C GLU A 260 -21.94 -11.72 0.06
N TYR A 261 -21.56 -10.64 -0.61
CA TYR A 261 -20.25 -10.00 -0.47
C TYR A 261 -20.36 -8.75 0.39
N TRP A 262 -19.57 -8.69 1.45
CA TRP A 262 -19.50 -7.54 2.34
C TRP A 262 -18.13 -6.91 2.35
N LEU A 263 -18.05 -5.61 2.03
CA LEU A 263 -16.82 -4.84 2.21
C LEU A 263 -16.73 -4.41 3.68
N CYS A 264 -15.69 -4.87 4.35
CA CYS A 264 -15.37 -4.51 5.73
C CYS A 264 -14.15 -3.61 5.76
N ALA A 265 -14.37 -2.32 5.97
CA ALA A 265 -13.31 -1.32 5.93
C ALA A 265 -13.27 -0.49 7.23
N GLY A 266 -12.06 -0.06 7.59
CA GLY A 266 -11.87 0.73 8.80
C GLY A 266 -10.47 0.65 9.39
N GLN A 267 -10.36 0.93 10.70
CA GLN A 267 -9.08 0.93 11.41
C GLN A 267 -8.99 -0.18 12.49
N SER A 268 -8.23 0.05 13.55
CA SER A 268 -7.93 -0.95 14.59
C SER A 268 -9.16 -1.66 15.18
N ASN A 269 -10.28 -0.96 15.37
CA ASN A 269 -11.51 -1.59 15.86
C ASN A 269 -12.17 -2.54 14.84
N MET A 270 -11.96 -2.32 13.55
CA MET A 270 -12.28 -3.27 12.51
C MET A 270 -11.24 -4.39 12.42
N GLN A 271 -9.95 -4.10 12.67
CA GLN A 271 -8.84 -5.02 12.45
C GLN A 271 -8.67 -6.06 13.55
N LYS A 272 -8.80 -5.65 14.82
CA LYS A 272 -8.42 -6.50 15.97
C LYS A 272 -9.21 -7.79 16.09
N GLY A 273 -8.47 -8.90 16.26
CA GLY A 273 -8.98 -10.22 16.52
C GLY A 273 -9.24 -10.50 18.01
N TRP A 274 -9.90 -11.62 18.30
CA TRP A 274 -10.13 -12.04 19.71
C TRP A 274 -8.85 -12.37 20.48
N GLY A 275 -7.79 -12.80 19.78
CA GLY A 275 -6.53 -13.20 20.42
C GLY A 275 -5.65 -12.02 20.89
N GLU A 276 -6.01 -10.78 20.54
CA GLU A 276 -5.24 -9.58 20.89
C GLU A 276 -5.54 -9.00 22.28
N PHE A 277 -6.48 -9.60 23.02
CA PHE A 277 -6.89 -9.14 24.33
C PHE A 277 -6.55 -10.16 25.42
N ASN A 278 -6.03 -9.69 26.56
CA ASN A 278 -5.98 -10.49 27.80
C ASN A 278 -7.41 -10.74 28.28
N ALA A 279 -7.97 -11.86 27.86
CA ALA A 279 -9.39 -12.14 28.01
C ALA A 279 -9.75 -12.64 29.42
N SER A 280 -10.73 -12.00 30.03
CA SER A 280 -11.38 -12.52 31.24
C SER A 280 -12.09 -13.87 30.98
N PRO A 281 -12.41 -14.64 32.01
CA PRO A 281 -13.20 -15.88 31.83
C PRO A 281 -14.51 -15.68 31.06
N ALA A 282 -15.19 -14.56 31.29
CA ALA A 282 -16.43 -14.22 30.60
C ALA A 282 -16.20 -13.94 29.10
N GLU A 283 -15.10 -13.26 28.75
CA GLU A 283 -14.72 -13.02 27.37
C GLU A 283 -14.32 -14.32 26.65
N LYS A 284 -13.57 -15.19 27.32
CA LYS A 284 -13.25 -16.54 26.80
C LYS A 284 -14.52 -17.36 26.51
N ALA A 285 -15.49 -17.32 27.38
CA ALA A 285 -16.79 -18.00 27.19
C ALA A 285 -17.54 -17.42 25.97
N ARG A 286 -17.57 -16.09 25.81
CA ARG A 286 -18.16 -15.43 24.64
C ARG A 286 -17.47 -15.81 23.34
N VAL A 287 -16.14 -15.76 23.30
CA VAL A 287 -15.37 -16.17 22.12
C VAL A 287 -15.65 -17.63 21.75
N LYS A 288 -15.71 -18.53 22.76
CA LYS A 288 -16.07 -19.93 22.55
C LYS A 288 -17.45 -20.04 21.88
N GLY A 289 -18.45 -19.32 22.38
CA GLY A 289 -19.80 -19.29 21.80
C GLY A 289 -19.81 -18.77 20.34
N GLU A 290 -19.04 -17.73 20.03
CA GLU A 290 -18.89 -17.25 18.65
C GLU A 290 -18.25 -18.31 17.73
N LEU A 291 -17.24 -19.03 18.20
CA LEU A 291 -16.59 -20.08 17.42
C LEU A 291 -17.52 -21.29 17.18
N GLU A 292 -18.36 -21.66 18.16
CA GLU A 292 -19.37 -22.71 18.01
C GLU A 292 -20.44 -22.34 16.97
N ARG A 293 -20.83 -21.06 16.91
CA ARG A 293 -21.70 -20.51 15.84
C ARG A 293 -21.02 -20.53 14.49
N LEU A 294 -19.76 -20.05 14.41
CA LEU A 294 -18.95 -20.04 13.19
C LEU A 294 -18.85 -21.44 12.57
N ALA A 295 -18.68 -22.47 13.37
CA ALA A 295 -18.57 -23.86 12.89
C ALA A 295 -19.78 -24.31 12.06
N LYS A 296 -20.95 -23.66 12.24
CA LYS A 296 -22.19 -23.94 11.50
C LYS A 296 -22.39 -23.05 10.27
N CYS A 297 -21.50 -22.09 10.05
CA CYS A 297 -21.59 -21.08 8.99
C CYS A 297 -20.62 -21.35 7.84
N ASN A 298 -20.96 -20.88 6.64
CA ASN A 298 -20.06 -20.88 5.50
C ASN A 298 -19.56 -19.44 5.26
N ILE A 299 -18.42 -19.10 5.85
CA ILE A 299 -17.85 -17.76 5.82
C ILE A 299 -16.46 -17.82 5.21
N TRP A 300 -16.21 -16.92 4.24
CA TRP A 300 -14.94 -16.74 3.59
C TRP A 300 -14.43 -15.34 3.83
N PHE A 301 -13.11 -15.21 3.92
CA PHE A 301 -12.45 -13.96 4.26
C PHE A 301 -11.32 -13.71 3.27
N TRP A 302 -11.42 -12.63 2.53
CA TRP A 302 -10.33 -12.10 1.73
C TRP A 302 -9.74 -10.90 2.48
N ASP A 303 -8.47 -10.99 2.79
CA ASP A 303 -7.70 -9.95 3.44
C ASP A 303 -6.77 -9.33 2.39
N PHE A 304 -6.78 -8.01 2.27
CA PHE A 304 -5.93 -7.31 1.33
C PHE A 304 -4.43 -7.57 1.56
N ASN A 305 -4.03 -7.97 2.79
CA ASN A 305 -2.66 -8.37 3.09
C ASN A 305 -2.33 -9.78 2.61
N ASP A 306 -3.29 -10.72 2.65
CA ASP A 306 -3.08 -12.10 2.24
C ASP A 306 -3.26 -12.30 0.71
N GLY A 307 -4.05 -11.44 0.06
CA GLY A 307 -4.36 -11.51 -1.38
C GLY A 307 -5.13 -12.76 -1.82
N LYS A 308 -5.64 -13.56 -0.89
CA LYS A 308 -6.33 -14.82 -1.16
C LYS A 308 -7.56 -15.00 -0.28
N TRP A 309 -8.50 -15.84 -0.76
CA TRP A 309 -9.64 -16.25 0.03
C TRP A 309 -9.25 -17.33 1.04
N ASN A 310 -9.64 -17.12 2.29
CA ASN A 310 -9.49 -18.08 3.36
C ASN A 310 -10.88 -18.45 3.88
N LYS A 311 -11.25 -19.72 3.86
CA LYS A 311 -12.44 -20.19 4.56
C LYS A 311 -12.21 -20.06 6.07
N LEU A 312 -13.13 -19.42 6.78
CA LEU A 312 -13.00 -19.29 8.22
C LEU A 312 -13.25 -20.62 8.91
N THR A 313 -12.37 -20.92 9.83
CA THR A 313 -12.41 -22.04 10.75
C THR A 313 -12.29 -21.53 12.19
N THR A 314 -12.61 -22.36 13.17
CA THR A 314 -12.45 -21.99 14.58
C THR A 314 -11.00 -21.65 14.96
N GLN A 315 -10.01 -22.16 14.21
CA GLN A 315 -8.59 -21.87 14.43
C GLN A 315 -8.16 -20.52 13.84
N ASN A 316 -8.45 -20.27 12.54
CA ASN A 316 -7.94 -19.08 11.86
C ASN A 316 -8.76 -17.83 12.20
N ALA A 317 -10.01 -17.96 12.58
CA ALA A 317 -10.88 -16.84 12.96
C ALA A 317 -10.37 -16.06 14.18
N LEU A 318 -9.63 -16.69 15.09
CA LEU A 318 -9.07 -16.01 16.27
C LEU A 318 -8.12 -14.86 15.92
N ARG A 319 -7.46 -14.94 14.75
CA ARG A 319 -6.52 -13.93 14.26
C ARG A 319 -7.14 -12.94 13.27
N LYS A 320 -8.41 -13.12 12.92
CA LYS A 320 -9.14 -12.22 12.01
C LYS A 320 -10.01 -11.25 12.81
N SER A 321 -10.52 -10.22 12.16
CA SER A 321 -11.39 -9.21 12.76
C SER A 321 -12.49 -9.83 13.66
N ALA A 322 -12.41 -9.63 14.96
CA ALA A 322 -13.45 -10.11 15.87
C ALA A 322 -14.83 -9.54 15.54
N PHE A 323 -14.88 -8.25 15.23
CA PHE A 323 -16.10 -7.55 14.83
C PHE A 323 -16.62 -8.07 13.47
N GLY A 324 -15.74 -8.14 12.46
CA GLY A 324 -16.13 -8.60 11.12
C GLY A 324 -16.60 -10.05 11.11
N VAL A 325 -15.90 -10.95 11.83
CA VAL A 325 -16.29 -12.36 11.95
C VAL A 325 -17.64 -12.51 12.67
N SER A 326 -17.83 -11.80 13.80
CA SER A 326 -19.11 -11.82 14.51
C SER A 326 -20.26 -11.27 13.66
N PHE A 327 -20.03 -10.21 12.87
CA PHE A 327 -21.02 -9.72 11.92
C PHE A 327 -21.37 -10.76 10.85
N ALA A 328 -20.36 -11.40 10.25
CA ALA A 328 -20.57 -12.41 9.21
C ALA A 328 -21.36 -13.63 9.73
N ILE A 329 -21.10 -14.07 11.00
CA ILE A 329 -21.89 -15.12 11.64
C ILE A 329 -23.37 -14.74 11.68
N ARG A 330 -23.70 -13.52 12.17
CA ARG A 330 -25.09 -13.05 12.25
C ARG A 330 -25.76 -12.95 10.89
N ARG A 331 -25.02 -12.51 9.88
CA ARG A 331 -25.55 -12.45 8.50
C ARG A 331 -25.80 -13.86 7.95
N ALA A 332 -24.87 -14.80 8.12
CA ALA A 332 -25.04 -16.18 7.70
C ALA A 332 -26.26 -16.83 8.36
N GLU A 333 -26.44 -16.64 9.66
CA GLU A 333 -27.58 -17.17 10.42
C GLU A 333 -28.91 -16.54 9.97
N ALA A 334 -28.92 -15.21 9.74
CA ALA A 334 -30.15 -14.51 9.34
C ALA A 334 -30.58 -14.81 7.90
N THR A 335 -29.64 -15.16 7.02
CA THR A 335 -29.92 -15.29 5.57
C THR A 335 -29.81 -16.73 5.07
N GLY A 336 -29.14 -17.62 5.78
CA GLY A 336 -28.79 -18.97 5.33
C GLY A 336 -27.75 -19.00 4.20
N LYS A 337 -27.18 -17.84 3.84
CA LYS A 337 -26.24 -17.69 2.72
C LYS A 337 -24.79 -17.87 3.17
N ALA A 338 -23.91 -18.18 2.20
CA ALA A 338 -22.49 -18.02 2.39
C ALA A 338 -22.13 -16.51 2.46
N ILE A 339 -21.24 -16.13 3.36
CA ILE A 339 -20.82 -14.73 3.52
C ILE A 339 -19.35 -14.59 3.13
N PHE A 340 -19.09 -13.71 2.17
CA PHE A 340 -17.77 -13.40 1.66
C PHE A 340 -17.36 -12.00 2.14
N MET A 341 -16.40 -11.96 3.05
CA MET A 341 -15.91 -10.75 3.67
C MET A 341 -14.68 -10.23 2.91
N LEU A 342 -14.83 -9.09 2.25
CA LEU A 342 -13.75 -8.34 1.62
C LEU A 342 -13.19 -7.37 2.64
N TYR A 343 -12.02 -7.68 3.19
CA TYR A 343 -11.50 -7.01 4.36
C TYR A 343 -10.36 -6.05 4.02
N VAL A 344 -10.57 -4.76 4.30
CA VAL A 344 -9.62 -3.67 4.07
C VAL A 344 -9.55 -2.80 5.33
N ALA A 345 -8.72 -3.17 6.29
CA ALA A 345 -8.58 -2.40 7.51
C ALA A 345 -7.16 -2.45 8.06
N ALA A 346 -6.72 -1.36 8.67
CA ALA A 346 -5.42 -1.27 9.32
C ALA A 346 -5.45 -0.33 10.52
N GLY A 347 -4.67 -0.68 11.56
CA GLY A 347 -4.61 0.11 12.80
C GLY A 347 -4.15 1.54 12.54
N GLY A 348 -4.89 2.51 13.09
CA GLY A 348 -4.56 3.93 12.95
C GLY A 348 -4.91 4.57 11.60
N ALA A 349 -5.42 3.82 10.61
CA ALA A 349 -5.74 4.36 9.29
C ALA A 349 -6.81 5.47 9.36
N PRO A 350 -6.53 6.69 8.87
CA PRO A 350 -7.52 7.75 8.78
C PRO A 350 -8.44 7.54 7.57
N THR A 351 -9.58 8.23 7.55
CA THR A 351 -10.57 8.13 6.46
C THR A 351 -9.97 8.45 5.09
N GLU A 352 -9.07 9.42 5.02
CA GLU A 352 -8.41 9.89 3.80
C GLU A 352 -7.58 8.79 3.11
N SER A 353 -7.13 7.79 3.85
CA SER A 353 -6.39 6.66 3.27
C SER A 353 -7.26 5.73 2.42
N PHE A 354 -8.59 5.81 2.54
CA PHE A 354 -9.55 5.01 1.78
C PHE A 354 -10.10 5.71 0.54
N LEU A 355 -9.63 6.92 0.24
CA LEU A 355 -10.10 7.73 -0.88
C LEU A 355 -9.15 7.65 -2.07
N SER A 356 -9.69 7.52 -3.28
CA SER A 356 -8.92 7.69 -4.51
C SER A 356 -8.60 9.16 -4.76
N GLU A 357 -7.52 9.42 -5.49
CA GLU A 357 -7.24 10.78 -5.99
C GLU A 357 -8.37 11.30 -6.87
N GLN A 358 -8.99 10.41 -7.67
CA GLN A 358 -10.12 10.75 -8.51
C GLN A 358 -11.30 11.27 -7.69
N THR A 359 -11.65 10.60 -6.58
CA THR A 359 -12.72 11.06 -5.69
C THR A 359 -12.36 12.36 -5.00
N MET A 360 -11.14 12.48 -4.49
CA MET A 360 -10.69 13.71 -3.82
C MET A 360 -10.68 14.93 -4.74
N CYS A 361 -10.34 14.74 -6.03
CA CYS A 361 -10.31 15.80 -7.04
C CYS A 361 -11.61 15.90 -7.86
N ALA A 362 -12.72 15.29 -7.43
CA ALA A 362 -13.97 15.32 -8.15
C ALA A 362 -14.51 16.74 -8.32
N ILE A 363 -15.00 17.04 -9.53
CA ILE A 363 -15.52 18.35 -9.90
C ILE A 363 -17.04 18.32 -9.94
N GLY A 364 -17.67 19.30 -9.34
CA GLY A 364 -19.12 19.49 -9.35
C GLY A 364 -19.64 20.02 -10.68
N LYS A 365 -20.95 20.06 -10.83
CA LYS A 365 -21.63 20.58 -12.02
C LYS A 365 -21.34 22.08 -12.29
N ASP A 366 -20.93 22.79 -11.27
CA ASP A 366 -20.53 24.21 -11.31
C ASP A 366 -19.06 24.42 -11.69
N GLY A 367 -18.34 23.34 -12.02
CA GLY A 367 -16.92 23.36 -12.37
C GLY A 367 -15.96 23.51 -11.18
N LYS A 368 -16.46 23.51 -9.95
CA LYS A 368 -15.64 23.63 -8.74
C LYS A 368 -15.37 22.26 -8.10
N PRO A 369 -14.28 22.11 -7.33
CA PRO A 369 -14.05 20.90 -6.55
C PRO A 369 -15.23 20.60 -5.62
N LEU A 370 -15.75 19.36 -5.65
CA LEU A 370 -16.78 18.89 -4.71
C LEU A 370 -16.23 18.84 -3.28
N TYR A 371 -14.93 18.60 -3.15
CA TYR A 371 -14.22 18.42 -1.90
C TYR A 371 -12.97 19.31 -1.89
N PRO A 372 -13.09 20.63 -1.65
CA PRO A 372 -12.00 21.59 -1.80
C PRO A 372 -10.75 21.26 -0.96
N HIS A 373 -10.94 20.83 0.30
CA HIS A 373 -9.83 20.47 1.18
C HIS A 373 -9.15 19.17 0.74
N LEU A 374 -9.93 18.18 0.32
CA LEU A 374 -9.39 16.92 -0.19
C LEU A 374 -8.67 17.11 -1.53
N ALA A 375 -9.22 17.95 -2.41
CA ALA A 375 -8.55 18.31 -3.66
C ALA A 375 -7.20 19.00 -3.40
N ALA A 376 -7.13 19.89 -2.41
CA ALA A 376 -5.87 20.52 -2.00
C ALA A 376 -4.86 19.50 -1.48
N ILE A 377 -5.30 18.48 -0.72
CA ILE A 377 -4.45 17.36 -0.28
C ILE A 377 -3.93 16.59 -1.49
N ALA A 378 -4.81 16.16 -2.38
CA ALA A 378 -4.44 15.35 -3.53
C ALA A 378 -3.45 16.04 -4.46
N THR A 379 -3.63 17.36 -4.66
CA THR A 379 -2.76 18.15 -5.55
C THR A 379 -1.41 18.55 -4.92
N ASN A 380 -1.34 18.66 -3.59
CA ASN A 380 -0.18 19.10 -2.85
C ASN A 380 0.46 18.02 -1.97
N ARG A 381 0.27 16.74 -2.29
CA ARG A 381 0.79 15.59 -1.51
C ARG A 381 2.25 15.73 -1.08
N HIS A 382 3.09 16.27 -1.96
CA HIS A 382 4.52 16.46 -1.75
C HIS A 382 4.88 17.74 -0.98
N ARG A 383 3.89 18.59 -0.66
CA ARG A 383 4.05 19.85 0.09
C ARG A 383 3.22 19.91 1.37
N LEU A 384 2.64 18.78 1.79
CA LEU A 384 1.80 18.73 2.99
C LEU A 384 2.55 19.12 4.26
N ASP A 385 3.88 18.91 4.26
CA ASP A 385 4.80 19.33 5.31
C ASP A 385 4.94 20.85 5.47
N GLN A 386 4.60 21.63 4.42
CA GLN A 386 4.76 23.08 4.36
C GLN A 386 3.48 23.85 4.69
N ASN A 387 2.33 23.19 4.74
CA ASN A 387 1.05 23.86 4.93
C ASN A 387 0.61 23.82 6.40
N LYS A 388 0.95 24.89 7.14
CA LYS A 388 0.61 25.05 8.57
C LYS A 388 -0.89 25.16 8.84
N ASP A 389 -1.68 25.49 7.83
CA ASP A 389 -3.12 25.72 7.92
C ASP A 389 -3.96 24.47 7.64
N PHE A 390 -3.31 23.32 7.50
CA PHE A 390 -4.00 22.07 7.18
C PHE A 390 -4.79 21.55 8.38
N PRO A 391 -6.10 21.27 8.24
CA PRO A 391 -6.95 20.88 9.37
C PRO A 391 -6.63 19.48 9.92
N CYS A 392 -5.89 18.65 9.19
CA CYS A 392 -5.52 17.31 9.62
C CYS A 392 -4.01 17.17 9.83
N LYS A 393 -3.58 17.19 11.09
CA LYS A 393 -2.16 17.05 11.46
C LYS A 393 -1.53 15.73 10.99
N TRP A 394 -2.31 14.68 10.77
CA TRP A 394 -1.83 13.37 10.32
C TRP A 394 -1.47 13.35 8.84
N VAL A 395 -2.22 14.09 8.04
CA VAL A 395 -1.99 14.19 6.59
C VAL A 395 -0.97 15.27 6.26
N ALA A 396 -0.82 16.27 7.16
CA ALA A 396 0.05 17.44 6.99
C ALA A 396 1.40 17.34 7.70
N ARG A 397 1.66 16.27 8.45
CA ARG A 397 2.94 16.16 9.16
C ARG A 397 4.07 15.86 8.21
N GLU A 398 5.17 16.59 8.42
CA GLU A 398 6.47 16.21 7.90
C GLU A 398 6.73 14.73 8.17
N TYR A 399 7.38 14.07 7.21
CA TYR A 399 7.96 12.76 7.42
C TYR A 399 8.69 12.70 8.75
N PRO A 400 8.43 11.72 9.60
CA PRO A 400 9.30 11.46 10.72
C PRO A 400 10.67 11.12 10.11
N ARG A 401 11.56 12.10 10.11
CA ARG A 401 12.93 11.96 9.62
C ARG A 401 13.70 10.89 10.38
N ARG A 402 13.08 10.25 11.42
CA ARG A 402 13.64 9.14 12.21
C ARG A 402 12.61 8.39 13.02
N ARG A 403 12.77 7.09 13.07
CA ARG A 403 12.19 6.18 14.07
C ARG A 403 12.63 6.45 15.54
N ALA A 404 13.27 7.55 15.86
CA ALA A 404 13.78 7.79 17.21
C ALA A 404 12.70 8.08 18.25
N ASN A 405 11.47 8.46 17.83
CA ASN A 405 10.35 8.68 18.74
C ASN A 405 9.13 7.92 18.20
N VAL A 406 8.91 6.74 18.75
CA VAL A 406 7.82 5.83 18.41
C VAL A 406 6.43 6.47 18.55
N GLU A 407 6.27 7.51 19.37
CA GLU A 407 4.99 8.19 19.57
C GLU A 407 4.53 9.06 18.38
N GLU A 408 5.41 9.42 17.46
CA GLU A 408 5.07 10.24 16.27
C GLU A 408 4.86 9.43 15.00
N ALA A 409 5.01 8.11 15.03
CA ALA A 409 5.08 7.22 13.87
C ALA A 409 3.73 6.78 13.28
N TYR A 410 2.60 7.29 13.73
CA TYR A 410 1.28 6.85 13.29
C TYR A 410 0.65 7.76 12.25
N TRP A 411 1.31 7.98 11.13
CA TRP A 411 0.57 8.61 10.05
C TRP A 411 0.50 7.73 8.81
N TRP A 412 -0.69 7.77 8.23
CA TRP A 412 -1.06 7.00 7.10
C TRP A 412 -1.09 7.87 5.86
N PRO A 413 -0.51 7.42 4.77
CA PRO A 413 -0.61 8.12 3.51
C PRO A 413 -2.06 8.21 3.05
N VAL A 414 -2.34 9.32 2.41
CA VAL A 414 -3.54 9.50 1.62
C VAL A 414 -3.65 8.37 0.60
N SER A 415 -4.84 7.80 0.45
CA SER A 415 -5.16 6.72 -0.52
C SER A 415 -4.46 5.37 -0.31
N LYS A 416 -3.68 5.16 0.74
CA LYS A 416 -2.99 3.87 0.95
C LYS A 416 -3.96 2.67 0.98
N MET A 417 -5.03 2.77 1.76
CA MET A 417 -6.02 1.68 1.86
C MET A 417 -6.86 1.55 0.58
N TYR A 418 -7.04 2.65 -0.15
CA TYR A 418 -7.66 2.61 -1.46
C TYR A 418 -6.81 1.82 -2.45
N ASP A 419 -5.55 2.21 -2.62
CA ASP A 419 -4.66 1.64 -3.61
C ASP A 419 -4.33 0.16 -3.35
N HIS A 420 -4.26 -0.26 -2.08
CA HIS A 420 -3.92 -1.63 -1.68
C HIS A 420 -5.11 -2.56 -1.45
N GLY A 421 -6.33 -2.09 -1.50
CA GLY A 421 -7.47 -2.95 -1.21
C GLY A 421 -8.76 -2.54 -1.92
N ILE A 422 -9.23 -1.31 -1.72
CA ILE A 422 -10.51 -0.86 -2.30
C ILE A 422 -10.49 -0.90 -3.83
N LYS A 423 -9.39 -0.43 -4.42
CA LYS A 423 -9.20 -0.44 -5.87
C LYS A 423 -9.24 -1.85 -6.44
N ASP A 424 -8.56 -2.80 -5.79
CA ASP A 424 -8.51 -4.19 -6.23
C ASP A 424 -9.90 -4.84 -6.22
N ILE A 425 -10.70 -4.54 -5.18
CA ILE A 425 -12.09 -5.00 -5.10
C ILE A 425 -12.92 -4.41 -6.23
N LYS A 426 -12.78 -3.12 -6.51
CA LYS A 426 -13.51 -2.46 -7.62
C LYS A 426 -13.13 -3.03 -8.98
N GLU A 427 -11.83 -3.25 -9.21
CA GLU A 427 -11.31 -3.77 -10.48
C GLU A 427 -11.59 -5.27 -10.67
N SER A 428 -11.86 -6.02 -9.59
CA SER A 428 -12.24 -7.43 -9.67
C SER A 428 -13.60 -7.70 -10.30
N GLY A 429 -14.46 -6.66 -10.38
CA GLY A 429 -15.84 -6.79 -10.82
C GLY A 429 -16.79 -7.40 -9.79
N ILE A 430 -16.33 -7.72 -8.59
CA ILE A 430 -17.17 -8.21 -7.50
C ILE A 430 -18.17 -7.12 -7.10
N LYS A 431 -19.44 -7.47 -7.14
CA LYS A 431 -20.53 -6.61 -6.67
C LYS A 431 -20.76 -6.86 -5.20
N VAL A 432 -20.36 -5.92 -4.35
CA VAL A 432 -20.64 -6.02 -2.91
C VAL A 432 -22.13 -5.78 -2.64
N ASP A 433 -22.69 -6.56 -1.73
CA ASP A 433 -24.08 -6.46 -1.27
C ASP A 433 -24.23 -5.48 -0.11
N GLY A 434 -23.14 -5.10 0.54
CA GLY A 434 -23.13 -4.12 1.60
C GLY A 434 -21.74 -3.70 2.04
N ILE A 435 -21.68 -2.59 2.77
CA ILE A 435 -20.46 -1.99 3.29
C ILE A 435 -20.59 -1.84 4.80
N LEU A 436 -19.60 -2.34 5.52
CA LEU A 436 -19.45 -2.23 6.95
C LEU A 436 -18.24 -1.35 7.25
N TRP A 437 -18.49 -0.17 7.83
CA TRP A 437 -17.48 0.83 8.13
C TRP A 437 -17.32 1.02 9.64
N TYR A 438 -16.13 0.77 10.17
CA TYR A 438 -15.80 1.02 11.56
C TYR A 438 -14.45 1.72 11.68
N GLN A 439 -14.48 3.05 11.67
CA GLN A 439 -13.34 3.95 11.74
C GLN A 439 -13.77 5.29 12.32
N GLY A 440 -12.84 6.09 12.81
CA GLY A 440 -13.06 7.45 13.24
C GLY A 440 -12.18 7.86 14.41
N GLU A 441 -11.59 6.92 15.13
CA GLU A 441 -10.78 7.19 16.32
C GLU A 441 -9.54 8.02 15.96
N SER A 442 -8.90 7.74 14.82
CA SER A 442 -7.77 8.53 14.33
C SER A 442 -8.20 9.94 13.92
N ASN A 443 -9.30 10.05 13.18
CA ASN A 443 -9.84 11.35 12.76
C ASN A 443 -10.34 12.17 13.96
N ALA A 444 -11.03 11.56 14.93
CA ALA A 444 -11.51 12.23 16.12
C ALA A 444 -10.39 12.84 16.97
N THR A 445 -9.23 12.15 17.07
CA THR A 445 -8.15 12.59 17.93
C THR A 445 -7.22 13.60 17.30
N THR A 446 -7.12 13.64 15.98
CA THR A 446 -6.08 14.39 15.27
C THR A 446 -6.60 15.44 14.33
N CYS A 447 -7.78 15.21 13.77
CA CYS A 447 -8.35 16.09 12.75
C CYS A 447 -9.45 17.00 13.29
N VAL A 448 -10.01 16.72 14.47
CA VAL A 448 -11.07 17.53 15.09
C VAL A 448 -10.58 18.30 16.32
N ALA A 449 -9.36 18.05 16.76
CA ALA A 449 -8.76 18.81 17.85
C ALA A 449 -7.84 19.94 17.31
N PRO A 450 -8.08 21.23 17.60
CA PRO A 450 -9.23 21.73 18.34
C PRO A 450 -10.54 21.61 17.56
N ASP A 451 -11.66 21.47 18.27
CA ASP A 451 -13.00 21.45 17.69
C ASP A 451 -13.37 22.82 17.13
N THR A 452 -13.08 23.04 15.85
CA THR A 452 -13.38 24.27 15.12
C THR A 452 -14.40 24.01 14.01
N PRO A 453 -15.17 25.04 13.58
CA PRO A 453 -16.06 24.90 12.42
C PRO A 453 -15.35 24.39 11.16
N THR A 454 -14.11 24.83 10.92
CA THR A 454 -13.28 24.39 9.78
C THR A 454 -12.97 22.89 9.86
N ASN A 455 -12.55 22.41 11.03
CA ASN A 455 -12.25 21.00 11.22
C ASN A 455 -13.50 20.12 11.07
N ARG A 456 -14.66 20.56 11.60
CA ARG A 456 -15.93 19.85 11.42
C ARG A 456 -16.35 19.82 9.95
N TYR A 457 -16.19 20.91 9.22
CA TYR A 457 -16.49 20.97 7.80
C TYR A 457 -15.60 20.03 7.00
N TYR A 458 -14.30 20.04 7.28
CA TYR A 458 -13.35 19.11 6.66
C TYR A 458 -13.72 17.64 6.89
N GLN A 459 -14.12 17.27 8.10
CA GLN A 459 -14.54 15.89 8.40
C GLN A 459 -15.86 15.52 7.72
N LEU A 460 -16.80 16.45 7.58
CA LEU A 460 -18.02 16.26 6.77
C LEU A 460 -17.67 15.97 5.32
N GLU A 461 -16.78 16.76 4.73
CA GLU A 461 -16.29 16.60 3.36
C GLU A 461 -15.65 15.22 3.17
N THR A 462 -14.75 14.84 4.08
CA THR A 462 -14.02 13.56 4.04
C THR A 462 -14.96 12.35 4.13
N LEU A 463 -15.95 12.37 5.03
CA LEU A 463 -16.90 11.27 5.15
C LEU A 463 -17.92 11.22 4.01
N ARG A 464 -18.31 12.36 3.45
CA ARG A 464 -19.15 12.40 2.22
C ARG A 464 -18.39 11.78 1.04
N ALA A 465 -17.12 12.16 0.87
CA ALA A 465 -16.26 11.60 -0.15
C ALA A 465 -16.09 10.09 0.03
N LEU A 466 -15.94 9.61 1.28
CA LEU A 466 -15.86 8.19 1.60
C LEU A 466 -17.11 7.42 1.17
N VAL A 467 -18.29 7.91 1.52
CA VAL A 467 -19.53 7.24 1.12
C VAL A 467 -19.66 7.20 -0.40
N ALA A 468 -19.31 8.30 -1.08
CA ALA A 468 -19.28 8.36 -2.55
C ALA A 468 -18.25 7.39 -3.13
N GLU A 469 -17.04 7.29 -2.56
CA GLU A 469 -15.99 6.37 -3.00
C GLU A 469 -16.39 4.91 -2.90
N LEU A 470 -16.87 4.50 -1.72
CA LEU A 470 -17.10 3.09 -1.43
C LEU A 470 -18.44 2.58 -1.97
N ARG A 471 -19.50 3.39 -1.92
CA ARG A 471 -20.84 3.01 -2.35
C ARG A 471 -21.20 3.52 -3.75
N GLY A 472 -20.81 4.76 -4.09
CA GLY A 472 -21.27 5.45 -5.30
C GLY A 472 -22.80 5.57 -5.33
N ASP A 473 -23.39 5.45 -6.51
CA ASP A 473 -24.84 5.52 -6.73
C ASP A 473 -25.57 4.20 -6.43
N ARG A 474 -24.86 3.18 -5.94
CA ARG A 474 -25.45 1.87 -5.66
C ARG A 474 -26.40 1.95 -4.47
N LYS A 475 -27.57 1.30 -4.59
CA LYS A 475 -28.57 1.19 -3.52
C LYS A 475 -28.26 0.00 -2.61
N ILE A 476 -27.05 -0.04 -2.04
CA ILE A 476 -26.64 -1.07 -1.09
C ILE A 476 -26.53 -0.49 0.33
N PRO A 477 -26.72 -1.30 1.38
CA PRO A 477 -26.49 -0.87 2.75
C PRO A 477 -25.07 -0.34 2.94
N PHE A 478 -24.92 0.86 3.48
CA PHE A 478 -23.68 1.39 4.03
C PHE A 478 -23.89 1.57 5.53
N ILE A 479 -23.28 0.71 6.32
CA ILE A 479 -23.44 0.70 7.76
C ILE A 479 -22.22 1.37 8.39
N MET A 480 -22.42 2.53 8.97
CA MET A 480 -21.39 3.31 9.65
C MET A 480 -21.53 3.14 11.15
N MET A 481 -20.54 2.50 11.78
CA MET A 481 -20.46 2.42 13.24
C MET A 481 -20.12 3.78 13.81
N GLY A 482 -21.03 4.40 14.52
CA GLY A 482 -20.78 5.63 15.28
C GLY A 482 -19.72 5.36 16.35
N LEU A 483 -18.81 6.31 16.58
CA LEU A 483 -17.81 6.15 17.61
C LEU A 483 -18.45 5.93 18.99
N PRO A 484 -18.02 4.90 19.74
CA PRO A 484 -18.47 4.65 21.07
C PRO A 484 -17.84 5.62 22.07
N LYS A 485 -18.27 5.58 23.31
CA LYS A 485 -17.55 6.21 24.41
C LYS A 485 -16.14 5.64 24.51
N MET A 486 -15.12 6.51 24.60
CA MET A 486 -13.71 6.14 24.70
C MET A 486 -12.91 7.20 25.44
N ASN A 487 -11.64 6.92 25.76
CA ASN A 487 -10.73 7.80 26.50
C ASN A 487 -10.16 8.97 25.68
N ARG A 488 -10.78 9.34 24.58
CA ARG A 488 -10.35 10.42 23.67
C ARG A 488 -11.55 11.26 23.25
N PRO A 489 -11.39 12.49 22.76
CA PRO A 489 -12.48 13.28 22.19
C PRO A 489 -13.13 12.52 21.03
N TRP A 490 -14.40 12.23 21.13
CA TRP A 490 -15.16 11.43 20.16
C TRP A 490 -16.49 12.04 19.76
N GLU A 491 -17.11 12.85 20.63
CA GLU A 491 -18.43 13.41 20.44
C GLU A 491 -18.55 14.28 19.19
N PRO A 492 -17.62 15.21 18.90
CA PRO A 492 -17.71 16.06 17.72
C PRO A 492 -17.65 15.24 16.43
N TYR A 493 -16.76 14.26 16.35
CA TYR A 493 -16.63 13.41 15.17
C TYR A 493 -17.84 12.49 14.99
N ARG A 494 -18.37 11.94 16.08
CA ARG A 494 -19.60 11.13 16.06
C ARG A 494 -20.80 11.94 15.55
N ALA A 495 -20.93 13.21 15.92
CA ALA A 495 -21.96 14.09 15.39
C ALA A 495 -21.81 14.28 13.86
N VAL A 496 -20.58 14.39 13.37
CA VAL A 496 -20.29 14.44 11.93
C VAL A 496 -20.67 13.13 11.24
N GLN A 497 -20.31 11.98 11.82
CA GLN A 497 -20.70 10.66 11.29
C GLN A 497 -22.23 10.53 11.15
N LYS A 498 -22.98 10.93 12.19
CA LYS A 498 -24.45 10.90 12.19
C LYS A 498 -25.02 11.77 11.07
N ARG A 499 -24.56 13.02 10.97
CA ARG A 499 -24.98 13.97 9.95
C ARG A 499 -24.73 13.46 8.53
N VAL A 500 -23.55 12.92 8.26
CA VAL A 500 -23.24 12.35 6.94
C VAL A 500 -24.17 11.18 6.61
N CYS A 501 -24.48 10.34 7.57
CA CYS A 501 -25.44 9.25 7.35
C CYS A 501 -26.85 9.78 7.00
N GLU A 502 -27.31 10.82 7.67
CA GLU A 502 -28.59 11.49 7.38
C GLU A 502 -28.60 12.08 5.95
N GLU A 503 -27.53 12.76 5.55
CA GLU A 503 -27.40 13.38 4.23
C GLU A 503 -27.24 12.38 3.08
N THR A 504 -26.52 11.28 3.31
CA THR A 504 -26.19 10.31 2.27
C THR A 504 -27.12 9.10 2.22
N GLY A 505 -28.00 8.94 3.22
CA GLY A 505 -28.80 7.75 3.38
C GLY A 505 -28.01 6.50 3.82
N ALA A 506 -26.79 6.65 4.32
CA ALA A 506 -26.09 5.60 5.04
C ALA A 506 -26.79 5.30 6.38
N THR A 507 -26.55 4.14 6.96
CA THR A 507 -27.15 3.77 8.25
C THR A 507 -26.16 4.07 9.38
N PHE A 508 -26.53 5.01 10.24
CA PHE A 508 -25.76 5.29 11.44
C PHE A 508 -26.13 4.28 12.55
N VAL A 509 -25.12 3.58 13.07
CA VAL A 509 -25.30 2.67 14.21
C VAL A 509 -24.88 3.39 15.48
N ASP A 510 -25.83 3.71 16.33
CA ASP A 510 -25.60 4.46 17.57
C ASP A 510 -25.05 3.57 18.67
N THR A 511 -23.75 3.37 18.68
CA THR A 511 -23.04 2.57 19.66
C THR A 511 -23.08 3.17 21.07
N PHE A 512 -23.11 4.52 21.15
CA PHE A 512 -23.19 5.23 22.42
C PHE A 512 -24.58 5.08 23.07
N ALA A 513 -25.66 5.26 22.32
CA ALA A 513 -27.02 5.05 22.83
C ALA A 513 -27.26 3.58 23.25
N ALA A 514 -26.52 2.64 22.66
CA ALA A 514 -26.53 1.24 23.07
C ALA A 514 -25.68 0.94 24.32
N GLY A 515 -25.05 1.96 24.92
CA GLY A 515 -24.21 1.80 26.11
C GLY A 515 -22.87 1.12 25.86
N LEU A 516 -22.42 1.06 24.59
CA LEU A 516 -21.16 0.42 24.21
C LEU A 516 -20.00 1.39 24.31
N GLY A 517 -18.84 0.86 24.64
CA GLY A 517 -17.59 1.61 24.76
C GLY A 517 -17.07 1.68 26.19
N ASP A 518 -15.81 2.05 26.33
CA ASP A 518 -15.13 2.14 27.61
C ASP A 518 -14.27 3.42 27.65
N MET A 519 -14.47 4.25 28.70
CA MET A 519 -13.66 5.45 28.90
C MET A 519 -12.18 5.17 29.17
N ASN A 520 -11.84 3.92 29.48
CA ASN A 520 -10.45 3.53 29.76
C ASN A 520 -9.75 2.95 28.53
N ASP A 521 -10.46 2.69 27.43
CA ASP A 521 -9.89 2.08 26.24
C ASP A 521 -10.50 2.67 24.96
N VAL A 522 -9.68 2.80 23.93
CA VAL A 522 -10.10 3.13 22.55
C VAL A 522 -10.57 1.89 21.80
N HIS A 523 -10.32 0.69 22.34
CA HIS A 523 -10.65 -0.59 21.74
C HIS A 523 -11.66 -1.37 22.59
N PRO A 524 -12.98 -1.10 22.46
CA PRO A 524 -13.99 -1.82 23.20
C PRO A 524 -13.86 -3.34 23.01
N ARG A 525 -13.93 -4.07 24.11
CA ARG A 525 -13.70 -5.53 24.11
C ARG A 525 -14.85 -6.34 23.56
N ASP A 526 -16.10 -5.91 23.80
CA ASP A 526 -17.30 -6.64 23.37
C ASP A 526 -17.64 -6.46 21.89
N LYS A 527 -16.78 -6.97 21.01
CA LYS A 527 -16.97 -6.88 19.55
C LYS A 527 -18.26 -7.58 19.07
N ALA A 528 -18.75 -8.58 19.82
CA ALA A 528 -19.99 -9.27 19.49
C ALA A 528 -21.21 -8.35 19.64
N ALA A 529 -21.28 -7.54 20.69
CA ALA A 529 -22.37 -6.59 20.88
C ALA A 529 -22.39 -5.51 19.77
N PHE A 530 -21.23 -5.03 19.33
CA PHE A 530 -21.15 -4.13 18.17
C PHE A 530 -21.63 -4.81 16.89
N ALA A 531 -21.27 -6.08 16.70
CA ALA A 531 -21.71 -6.86 15.54
C ALA A 531 -23.22 -7.12 15.53
N ASP A 532 -23.84 -7.32 16.70
CA ASP A 532 -25.28 -7.48 16.85
C ASP A 532 -26.05 -6.21 16.39
N LEU A 533 -25.54 -5.04 16.76
CA LEU A 533 -26.12 -3.77 16.30
C LEU A 533 -25.99 -3.60 14.79
N ALA A 534 -24.79 -3.86 14.24
CA ALA A 534 -24.54 -3.75 12.80
C ALA A 534 -25.41 -4.72 11.99
N ALA A 535 -25.55 -5.96 12.43
CA ALA A 535 -26.36 -6.98 11.75
C ALA A 535 -27.86 -6.65 11.80
N ARG A 536 -28.37 -6.13 12.91
CA ARG A 536 -29.75 -5.61 12.99
C ARG A 536 -29.97 -4.46 12.01
N ALA A 537 -29.03 -3.51 11.95
CA ALA A 537 -29.09 -2.42 11.01
C ALA A 537 -29.08 -2.89 9.53
N ALA A 538 -28.28 -3.91 9.22
CA ALA A 538 -28.25 -4.53 7.90
C ALA A 538 -29.56 -5.24 7.52
N SER A 539 -30.32 -5.73 8.49
CA SER A 539 -31.57 -6.47 8.26
C SER A 539 -32.79 -5.55 8.16
N GLN A 540 -32.74 -4.35 8.73
CA GLN A 540 -33.86 -3.40 8.75
C GLN A 540 -34.07 -2.69 7.41
N LYS A 541 -33.02 -2.51 6.60
CA LYS A 541 -33.12 -2.01 5.22
C LYS A 541 -33.38 -3.20 4.27
N LYS A 542 -34.63 -3.66 4.17
CA LYS A 542 -35.11 -4.34 2.96
C LYS A 542 -35.16 -3.27 1.85
N LEU A 543 -34.29 -3.44 0.87
CA LEU A 543 -34.25 -2.64 -0.36
C LEU A 543 -35.53 -2.87 -1.17
#